data_0a575b3edda1d266da1d6c4e5441f205
#
_entry.id   0a575b3edda1d266da1d6c4e5441f205
#
_cell.length_a   1.000
_cell.length_b   1.000
_cell.length_c   1.000
_cell.angle_alpha   90.00
_cell.angle_beta   90.00
_cell.angle_gamma   90.00
#
_symmetry.space_group_name_H-M   'P 1'
#
loop_
_entity.id
_entity.type
_entity.pdbx_description
1 polymer ?
#
loop_
_entity_poly.entity_id
_entity_poly.type
_entity_poly.pdbx_seq_one_letter_code
_entity_poly.pdbx_strand_id
1 'polypeptide(L)'
;MRKVPMGEDVAPAVIARGTPGFSGADLANLVNEASLFAARAGKRVVEMKEFELAKDKIMMGAERKSMVMSDKEKLNTAYHEAGHAIVGRIVPEHDPVYKVSIIPRGRALGVTMFLPEEDRYSLSKRALISQICSLYGGRIAEEMTLGFDGVTTGASNDIMRATQLAKNMVTKWGLSEKLGPLMYAEEEGEVFLGRSMGSQHSNVSADTAKLIDSEVRSLIDHCYGTAKQILADNRDKLDLMAEALMKYETIDAEQIDDIMAGKPPRAPKDWTPRNPSVGGGGNGGGGAVATDPAPNAA
;
A
#
# COMPACT_ATOMS: atom_id res chain seq x y z
N MET A 1 -21.06 -18.02 -3.94
CA MET A 1 -21.39 -18.47 -2.57
C MET A 1 -22.30 -19.71 -2.50
N ARG A 2 -23.32 -19.87 -3.35
CA ARG A 2 -24.32 -20.98 -3.21
C ARG A 2 -23.78 -22.42 -3.12
N LYS A 3 -22.57 -22.69 -3.58
CA LYS A 3 -21.98 -24.05 -3.62
C LYS A 3 -20.85 -24.26 -2.58
N VAL A 4 -20.57 -23.25 -1.74
CA VAL A 4 -19.48 -23.30 -0.76
C VAL A 4 -20.09 -23.22 0.64
N PRO A 5 -19.75 -24.13 1.55
CA PRO A 5 -20.21 -24.05 2.93
C PRO A 5 -19.58 -22.82 3.61
N MET A 6 -20.44 -21.96 4.15
CA MET A 6 -20.08 -20.69 4.79
C MET A 6 -20.24 -20.79 6.29
N GLY A 7 -19.38 -20.12 7.04
CA GLY A 7 -19.52 -19.87 8.47
C GLY A 7 -20.66 -18.88 8.76
N GLU A 8 -21.16 -18.89 9.97
CA GLU A 8 -22.25 -17.98 10.41
C GLU A 8 -21.79 -16.52 10.49
N ASP A 9 -20.48 -16.28 10.60
CA ASP A 9 -19.85 -14.97 10.65
C ASP A 9 -19.73 -14.27 9.28
N VAL A 10 -19.99 -15.01 8.18
CA VAL A 10 -19.84 -14.47 6.82
C VAL A 10 -20.97 -13.51 6.50
N ALA A 11 -20.64 -12.22 6.35
CA ALA A 11 -21.56 -11.15 6.01
C ALA A 11 -21.37 -10.72 4.54
N PRO A 12 -22.20 -11.17 3.57
CA PRO A 12 -22.06 -10.85 2.16
C PRO A 12 -22.05 -9.33 1.86
N ALA A 13 -22.82 -8.55 2.63
CA ALA A 13 -22.86 -7.10 2.49
C ALA A 13 -21.54 -6.42 2.86
N VAL A 14 -20.79 -6.97 3.83
CA VAL A 14 -19.46 -6.46 4.20
C VAL A 14 -18.46 -6.79 3.11
N ILE A 15 -18.53 -8.01 2.56
CA ILE A 15 -17.66 -8.43 1.45
C ILE A 15 -17.89 -7.53 0.23
N ALA A 16 -19.16 -7.30 -0.15
CA ALA A 16 -19.53 -6.47 -1.29
C ALA A 16 -19.02 -5.01 -1.13
N ARG A 17 -19.17 -4.41 0.05
CA ARG A 17 -18.64 -3.06 0.33
C ARG A 17 -17.11 -3.02 0.31
N GLY A 18 -16.44 -4.09 0.70
CA GLY A 18 -14.98 -4.20 0.69
C GLY A 18 -14.37 -4.55 -0.67
N THR A 19 -15.17 -4.68 -1.75
CA THR A 19 -14.72 -5.06 -3.09
C THR A 19 -15.25 -4.12 -4.17
N PRO A 20 -15.01 -2.79 -4.07
CA PRO A 20 -15.44 -1.85 -5.08
C PRO A 20 -14.79 -2.17 -6.42
N GLY A 21 -15.55 -2.03 -7.52
CA GLY A 21 -15.09 -2.28 -8.88
C GLY A 21 -14.92 -3.75 -9.28
N PHE A 22 -15.20 -4.71 -8.38
CA PHE A 22 -15.12 -6.13 -8.73
C PHE A 22 -16.26 -6.53 -9.67
N SER A 23 -15.91 -7.18 -10.77
CA SER A 23 -16.86 -7.86 -11.65
C SER A 23 -17.42 -9.14 -10.99
N GLY A 24 -18.45 -9.72 -11.58
CA GLY A 24 -18.96 -11.02 -11.13
C GLY A 24 -17.91 -12.12 -11.19
N ALA A 25 -16.95 -12.05 -12.12
CA ALA A 25 -15.83 -12.99 -12.23
C ALA A 25 -14.83 -12.81 -11.07
N ASP A 26 -14.53 -11.55 -10.70
CA ASP A 26 -13.65 -11.24 -9.57
C ASP A 26 -14.25 -11.70 -8.24
N LEU A 27 -15.56 -11.51 -8.05
CA LEU A 27 -16.28 -12.01 -6.88
C LEU A 27 -16.31 -13.55 -6.83
N ALA A 28 -16.45 -14.22 -7.98
CA ALA A 28 -16.35 -15.68 -8.04
C ALA A 28 -14.94 -16.16 -7.68
N ASN A 29 -13.91 -15.46 -8.18
CA ASN A 29 -12.51 -15.73 -7.82
C ASN A 29 -12.26 -15.49 -6.34
N LEU A 30 -12.82 -14.44 -5.74
CA LEU A 30 -12.73 -14.17 -4.30
C LEU A 30 -13.26 -15.35 -3.47
N VAL A 31 -14.43 -15.88 -3.82
CA VAL A 31 -15.04 -17.04 -3.15
C VAL A 31 -14.14 -18.28 -3.32
N ASN A 32 -13.58 -18.49 -4.49
CA ASN A 32 -12.64 -19.59 -4.76
C ASN A 32 -11.38 -19.48 -3.92
N GLU A 33 -10.74 -18.32 -3.90
CA GLU A 33 -9.53 -18.07 -3.11
C GLU A 33 -9.78 -18.21 -1.60
N ALA A 34 -10.91 -17.70 -1.09
CA ALA A 34 -11.32 -17.90 0.31
C ALA A 34 -11.48 -19.38 0.63
N SER A 35 -12.08 -20.15 -0.28
CA SER A 35 -12.22 -21.62 -0.13
C SER A 35 -10.87 -22.33 -0.08
N LEU A 36 -9.91 -21.90 -0.89
CA LEU A 36 -8.54 -22.43 -0.88
C LEU A 36 -7.82 -22.10 0.44
N PHE A 37 -8.02 -20.91 1.01
CA PHE A 37 -7.47 -20.56 2.33
C PHE A 37 -8.08 -21.43 3.43
N ALA A 38 -9.41 -21.65 3.43
CA ALA A 38 -10.07 -22.53 4.39
C ALA A 38 -9.55 -23.97 4.27
N ALA A 39 -9.43 -24.50 3.06
CA ALA A 39 -8.90 -25.83 2.82
C ALA A 39 -7.47 -26.00 3.33
N ARG A 40 -6.60 -25.01 3.10
CA ARG A 40 -5.21 -25.01 3.62
C ARG A 40 -5.15 -24.95 5.14
N ALA A 41 -6.13 -24.32 5.77
CA ALA A 41 -6.28 -24.26 7.23
C ALA A 41 -6.98 -25.50 7.80
N GLY A 42 -7.34 -26.50 6.98
CA GLY A 42 -8.04 -27.71 7.40
C GLY A 42 -9.51 -27.48 7.84
N LYS A 43 -10.10 -26.33 7.48
CA LYS A 43 -11.47 -25.98 7.83
C LYS A 43 -12.47 -26.62 6.86
N ARG A 44 -13.68 -26.92 7.36
CA ARG A 44 -14.79 -27.45 6.55
C ARG A 44 -15.75 -26.37 6.04
N VAL A 45 -15.66 -25.18 6.61
CA VAL A 45 -16.47 -24.00 6.26
C VAL A 45 -15.53 -22.81 6.00
N VAL A 46 -15.97 -21.89 5.17
CA VAL A 46 -15.25 -20.63 4.89
C VAL A 46 -15.80 -19.57 5.82
N GLU A 47 -14.97 -18.97 6.64
CA GLU A 47 -15.31 -17.90 7.57
C GLU A 47 -14.93 -16.53 7.00
N MET A 48 -15.32 -15.45 7.67
CA MET A 48 -15.03 -14.08 7.22
C MET A 48 -13.52 -13.82 7.10
N LYS A 49 -12.72 -14.44 7.97
CA LYS A 49 -11.25 -14.36 7.95
C LYS A 49 -10.64 -14.80 6.61
N GLU A 50 -11.13 -15.90 6.04
CA GLU A 50 -10.65 -16.41 4.77
C GLU A 50 -11.03 -15.47 3.61
N PHE A 51 -12.18 -14.79 3.69
CA PHE A 51 -12.56 -13.76 2.73
C PHE A 51 -11.65 -12.54 2.81
N GLU A 52 -11.26 -12.10 4.01
CA GLU A 52 -10.29 -11.01 4.19
C GLU A 52 -8.92 -11.37 3.60
N LEU A 53 -8.42 -12.58 3.87
CA LEU A 53 -7.16 -13.07 3.31
C LEU A 53 -7.21 -13.17 1.77
N ALA A 54 -8.33 -13.63 1.23
CA ALA A 54 -8.54 -13.73 -0.21
C ALA A 54 -8.60 -12.35 -0.87
N LYS A 55 -9.30 -11.41 -0.25
CA LYS A 55 -9.37 -10.01 -0.68
C LYS A 55 -7.98 -9.38 -0.70
N ASP A 56 -7.22 -9.52 0.39
CA ASP A 56 -5.85 -9.04 0.49
C ASP A 56 -4.97 -9.62 -0.63
N LYS A 57 -5.08 -10.92 -0.90
CA LYS A 57 -4.33 -11.57 -1.99
C LYS A 57 -4.70 -11.04 -3.37
N ILE A 58 -5.97 -10.80 -3.63
CA ILE A 58 -6.45 -10.33 -4.94
C ILE A 58 -6.08 -8.86 -5.15
N MET A 59 -6.29 -8.01 -4.14
CA MET A 59 -6.08 -6.56 -4.25
C MET A 59 -4.61 -6.15 -4.13
N MET A 60 -3.84 -6.81 -3.26
CA MET A 60 -2.46 -6.45 -2.92
C MET A 60 -1.41 -7.45 -3.45
N GLY A 61 -1.84 -8.61 -3.94
CA GLY A 61 -0.94 -9.70 -4.32
C GLY A 61 -0.64 -10.69 -3.19
N ALA A 62 0.02 -11.79 -3.55
CA ALA A 62 0.40 -12.83 -2.59
C ALA A 62 1.49 -12.35 -1.63
N GLU A 63 1.41 -12.77 -0.36
CA GLU A 63 2.45 -12.52 0.63
C GLU A 63 3.78 -13.16 0.23
N ARG A 64 4.88 -12.42 0.37
CA ARG A 64 6.24 -12.91 0.14
C ARG A 64 6.83 -13.47 1.43
N LYS A 65 6.36 -14.63 1.86
CA LYS A 65 6.78 -15.28 3.12
C LYS A 65 8.27 -15.61 3.21
N SER A 66 8.95 -15.74 2.07
CA SER A 66 10.39 -16.03 1.99
C SER A 66 11.26 -14.78 2.08
N MET A 67 10.67 -13.58 2.07
CA MET A 67 11.42 -12.35 2.16
C MET A 67 11.68 -12.00 3.63
N VAL A 68 12.95 -12.01 4.01
CA VAL A 68 13.39 -11.57 5.34
C VAL A 68 13.85 -10.12 5.23
N MET A 69 13.04 -9.21 5.77
CA MET A 69 13.41 -7.80 5.88
C MET A 69 14.24 -7.57 7.16
N SER A 70 15.24 -6.72 7.09
CA SER A 70 15.92 -6.25 8.30
C SER A 70 14.98 -5.38 9.15
N ASP A 71 15.22 -5.32 10.46
CA ASP A 71 14.40 -4.48 11.35
C ASP A 71 14.46 -3.01 10.95
N LYS A 72 15.60 -2.55 10.40
CA LYS A 72 15.75 -1.20 9.86
C LYS A 72 14.82 -0.97 8.64
N GLU A 73 14.76 -1.92 7.71
CA GLU A 73 13.86 -1.82 6.56
C GLU A 73 12.40 -1.90 6.96
N LYS A 74 12.05 -2.77 7.92
CA LYS A 74 10.70 -2.84 8.47
C LYS A 74 10.28 -1.52 9.11
N LEU A 75 11.16 -0.92 9.91
CA LEU A 75 10.90 0.36 10.56
C LEU A 75 10.73 1.48 9.53
N ASN A 76 11.61 1.53 8.52
CA ASN A 76 11.47 2.52 7.44
C ASN A 76 10.15 2.35 6.67
N THR A 77 9.78 1.11 6.33
CA THR A 77 8.50 0.81 5.70
C THR A 77 7.33 1.20 6.60
N ALA A 78 7.42 0.95 7.92
CA ALA A 78 6.38 1.34 8.87
C ALA A 78 6.15 2.85 8.89
N TYR A 79 7.22 3.66 8.91
CA TYR A 79 7.10 5.12 8.81
C TYR A 79 6.55 5.57 7.46
N HIS A 80 7.00 4.95 6.37
CA HIS A 80 6.53 5.25 5.02
C HIS A 80 5.01 5.04 4.92
N GLU A 81 4.51 3.86 5.28
CA GLU A 81 3.08 3.55 5.22
C GLU A 81 2.25 4.38 6.22
N ALA A 82 2.78 4.61 7.42
CA ALA A 82 2.14 5.50 8.39
C ALA A 82 2.01 6.93 7.85
N GLY A 83 3.00 7.41 7.10
CA GLY A 83 2.96 8.72 6.45
C GLY A 83 1.80 8.85 5.46
N HIS A 84 1.60 7.86 4.59
CA HIS A 84 0.46 7.80 3.68
C HIS A 84 -0.87 7.80 4.44
N ALA A 85 -0.97 6.97 5.49
CA ALA A 85 -2.21 6.81 6.26
C ALA A 85 -2.60 8.09 6.99
N ILE A 86 -1.66 8.77 7.66
CA ILE A 86 -1.94 9.99 8.43
C ILE A 86 -2.33 11.13 7.49
N VAL A 87 -1.56 11.34 6.40
CA VAL A 87 -1.91 12.39 5.44
C VAL A 87 -3.26 12.11 4.83
N GLY A 88 -3.50 10.88 4.32
CA GLY A 88 -4.78 10.50 3.73
C GLY A 88 -5.97 10.63 4.68
N ARG A 89 -5.77 10.44 5.99
CA ARG A 89 -6.83 10.58 7.01
C ARG A 89 -7.18 12.04 7.33
N ILE A 90 -6.27 12.98 7.12
CA ILE A 90 -6.42 14.38 7.49
C ILE A 90 -6.85 15.27 6.32
N VAL A 91 -6.35 14.99 5.11
CA VAL A 91 -6.71 15.78 3.92
C VAL A 91 -8.20 15.61 3.58
N PRO A 92 -8.87 16.65 3.05
CA PRO A 92 -10.29 16.59 2.73
C PRO A 92 -10.58 15.72 1.49
N GLU A 93 -11.77 15.17 1.42
CA GLU A 93 -12.28 14.41 0.24
C GLU A 93 -11.38 13.24 -0.21
N HIS A 94 -10.56 12.72 0.69
CA HIS A 94 -9.79 11.50 0.44
C HIS A 94 -10.60 10.27 0.83
N ASP A 95 -10.36 9.16 0.16
CA ASP A 95 -10.96 7.89 0.56
C ASP A 95 -10.45 7.48 1.95
N PRO A 96 -11.30 6.87 2.80
CA PRO A 96 -10.88 6.46 4.13
C PRO A 96 -9.82 5.36 4.07
N VAL A 97 -8.90 5.41 5.04
CA VAL A 97 -7.90 4.35 5.23
C VAL A 97 -8.60 3.10 5.74
N TYR A 98 -8.48 2.02 4.98
CA TYR A 98 -9.05 0.73 5.34
C TYR A 98 -8.09 -0.13 6.16
N LYS A 99 -6.83 -0.20 5.71
CA LYS A 99 -5.80 -1.05 6.30
C LYS A 99 -4.41 -0.54 5.96
N VAL A 100 -3.46 -0.70 6.88
CA VAL A 100 -2.04 -0.45 6.64
C VAL A 100 -1.26 -1.72 6.99
N SER A 101 -0.33 -2.12 6.13
CA SER A 101 0.46 -3.34 6.35
C SER A 101 1.91 -3.14 5.91
N ILE A 102 2.84 -3.71 6.68
CA ILE A 102 4.26 -3.80 6.32
C ILE A 102 4.67 -5.23 5.92
N ILE A 103 3.69 -6.09 5.65
CA ILE A 103 3.94 -7.42 5.13
C ILE A 103 4.22 -7.29 3.62
N PRO A 104 5.39 -7.73 3.12
CA PRO A 104 5.73 -7.62 1.71
C PRO A 104 4.78 -8.41 0.83
N ARG A 105 4.24 -7.76 -0.21
CA ARG A 105 3.31 -8.37 -1.19
C ARG A 105 3.70 -7.95 -2.61
N GLY A 106 3.76 -8.90 -3.53
CA GLY A 106 4.14 -8.61 -4.91
C GLY A 106 5.50 -7.88 -4.99
N ARG A 107 5.52 -6.64 -5.45
CA ARG A 107 6.71 -5.78 -5.51
C ARG A 107 6.78 -4.76 -4.37
N ALA A 108 5.70 -4.60 -3.60
CA ALA A 108 5.62 -3.64 -2.50
C ALA A 108 6.16 -4.26 -1.20
N LEU A 109 6.87 -3.45 -0.41
CA LEU A 109 7.35 -3.82 0.93
C LEU A 109 6.28 -3.59 1.99
N GLY A 110 5.40 -2.63 1.75
CA GLY A 110 4.21 -2.33 2.54
C GLY A 110 3.07 -1.87 1.65
N VAL A 111 1.94 -1.57 2.24
CA VAL A 111 0.77 -1.04 1.56
C VAL A 111 -0.14 -0.28 2.52
N THR A 112 -0.54 0.92 2.12
CA THR A 112 -1.63 1.66 2.72
C THR A 112 -2.83 1.58 1.78
N MET A 113 -3.88 0.90 2.23
CA MET A 113 -5.08 0.69 1.44
C MET A 113 -6.16 1.70 1.80
N PHE A 114 -6.62 2.41 0.80
CA PHE A 114 -7.78 3.29 0.87
C PHE A 114 -8.94 2.63 0.14
N LEU A 115 -10.13 2.68 0.72
CA LEU A 115 -11.33 2.15 0.09
C LEU A 115 -12.40 3.25 -0.01
N PRO A 116 -12.93 3.51 -1.20
CA PRO A 116 -14.02 4.45 -1.36
C PRO A 116 -15.28 3.95 -0.63
N GLU A 117 -15.99 4.85 0.03
CA GLU A 117 -17.28 4.54 0.68
C GLU A 117 -18.41 4.40 -0.33
N GLU A 118 -18.28 5.07 -1.48
CA GLU A 118 -19.27 5.12 -2.55
C GLU A 118 -18.60 5.00 -3.92
N ASP A 119 -19.34 4.50 -4.90
CA ASP A 119 -18.90 4.47 -6.29
C ASP A 119 -18.81 5.91 -6.83
N ARG A 120 -17.61 6.33 -7.24
CA ARG A 120 -17.36 7.67 -7.80
C ARG A 120 -16.95 7.56 -9.25
N TYR A 121 -17.66 8.28 -10.11
CA TYR A 121 -17.34 8.38 -11.53
C TYR A 121 -16.48 9.59 -11.88
N SER A 122 -16.35 10.55 -10.96
CA SER A 122 -15.56 11.77 -11.14
C SER A 122 -14.89 12.17 -9.83
N LEU A 123 -13.76 12.85 -9.94
CA LEU A 123 -13.01 13.38 -8.83
C LEU A 123 -12.97 14.92 -8.90
N SER A 124 -13.18 15.58 -7.78
CA SER A 124 -13.02 17.03 -7.66
C SER A 124 -11.53 17.41 -7.69
N LYS A 125 -11.24 18.68 -8.05
CA LYS A 125 -9.88 19.24 -7.93
C LYS A 125 -9.32 19.05 -6.50
N ARG A 126 -10.17 19.19 -5.48
CA ARG A 126 -9.79 19.02 -4.06
C ARG A 126 -9.43 17.58 -3.75
N ALA A 127 -10.21 16.60 -4.21
CA ALA A 127 -9.92 15.19 -4.03
C ALA A 127 -8.59 14.79 -4.71
N LEU A 128 -8.31 15.31 -5.92
CA LEU A 128 -7.05 15.07 -6.62
C LEU A 128 -5.85 15.67 -5.89
N ILE A 129 -5.96 16.89 -5.36
CA ILE A 129 -4.93 17.51 -4.51
C ILE A 129 -4.68 16.65 -3.27
N SER A 130 -5.72 16.17 -2.61
CA SER A 130 -5.62 15.31 -1.44
C SER A 130 -4.93 13.98 -1.75
N GLN A 131 -5.22 13.38 -2.91
CA GLN A 131 -4.51 12.19 -3.36
C GLN A 131 -3.01 12.45 -3.58
N ILE A 132 -2.65 13.58 -4.19
CA ILE A 132 -1.24 13.95 -4.39
C ILE A 132 -0.55 14.16 -3.02
N CYS A 133 -1.20 14.85 -2.08
CA CYS A 133 -0.67 15.03 -0.72
C CYS A 133 -0.41 13.67 -0.05
N SER A 134 -1.38 12.75 -0.11
CA SER A 134 -1.27 11.41 0.48
C SER A 134 -0.12 10.61 -0.15
N LEU A 135 0.08 10.68 -1.47
CA LEU A 135 1.19 10.01 -2.16
C LEU A 135 2.56 10.50 -1.68
N TYR A 136 2.70 11.76 -1.27
CA TYR A 136 3.95 12.26 -0.70
C TYR A 136 4.16 11.91 0.78
N GLY A 137 3.12 11.43 1.46
CA GLY A 137 3.16 11.09 2.89
C GLY A 137 4.31 10.15 3.26
N GLY A 138 4.49 9.07 2.49
CA GLY A 138 5.55 8.08 2.73
C GLY A 138 6.95 8.69 2.60
N ARG A 139 7.21 9.40 1.51
CA ARG A 139 8.49 10.08 1.26
C ARG A 139 8.86 11.07 2.36
N ILE A 140 7.88 11.86 2.81
CA ILE A 140 8.08 12.88 3.84
C ILE A 140 8.33 12.22 5.19
N ALA A 141 7.61 11.15 5.52
CA ALA A 141 7.84 10.40 6.75
C ALA A 141 9.25 9.81 6.82
N GLU A 142 9.79 9.27 5.70
CA GLU A 142 11.19 8.85 5.61
C GLU A 142 12.15 10.03 5.85
N GLU A 143 11.93 11.18 5.19
CA GLU A 143 12.77 12.36 5.36
C GLU A 143 12.80 12.87 6.80
N MET A 144 11.64 12.88 7.47
CA MET A 144 11.53 13.33 8.87
C MET A 144 12.19 12.38 9.87
N THR A 145 12.35 11.10 9.50
CA THR A 145 12.88 10.05 10.40
C THR A 145 14.36 9.77 10.15
N LEU A 146 14.76 9.72 8.88
CA LEU A 146 16.12 9.35 8.46
C LEU A 146 16.97 10.54 8.03
N GLY A 147 16.38 11.71 7.91
CA GLY A 147 16.99 12.87 7.25
C GLY A 147 17.01 12.71 5.72
N PHE A 148 17.34 13.79 5.02
CA PHE A 148 17.30 13.82 3.55
C PHE A 148 18.25 12.78 2.91
N ASP A 149 19.43 12.58 3.47
CA ASP A 149 20.44 11.65 2.95
C ASP A 149 20.05 10.16 3.21
N GLY A 150 19.15 9.91 4.14
CA GLY A 150 18.68 8.56 4.49
C GLY A 150 17.45 8.11 3.73
N VAL A 151 16.87 8.96 2.89
CA VAL A 151 15.64 8.62 2.14
C VAL A 151 15.92 7.55 1.09
N THR A 152 14.94 6.66 0.91
CA THR A 152 15.09 5.51 0.03
C THR A 152 14.41 5.72 -1.35
N THR A 153 14.65 4.78 -2.25
CA THR A 153 13.95 4.73 -3.55
C THR A 153 12.54 4.15 -3.44
N GLY A 154 12.08 3.80 -2.25
CA GLY A 154 10.75 3.21 -1.99
C GLY A 154 9.60 4.04 -2.54
N ALA A 155 9.70 5.36 -2.38
CA ALA A 155 8.70 6.31 -2.85
C ALA A 155 8.66 6.54 -4.38
N SER A 156 9.45 5.81 -5.19
CA SER A 156 9.55 6.07 -6.64
C SER A 156 8.19 5.98 -7.35
N ASN A 157 7.37 5.00 -7.00
CA ASN A 157 6.05 4.82 -7.58
C ASN A 157 5.08 5.93 -7.17
N ASP A 158 5.15 6.38 -5.93
CA ASP A 158 4.29 7.45 -5.40
C ASP A 158 4.62 8.78 -6.06
N ILE A 159 5.91 9.08 -6.22
CA ILE A 159 6.39 10.27 -6.93
C ILE A 159 5.94 10.24 -8.41
N MET A 160 6.05 9.08 -9.06
CA MET A 160 5.59 8.92 -10.44
C MET A 160 4.09 9.17 -10.56
N ARG A 161 3.28 8.56 -9.70
CA ARG A 161 1.82 8.73 -9.68
C ARG A 161 1.41 10.16 -9.36
N ALA A 162 2.01 10.78 -8.35
CA ALA A 162 1.77 12.17 -7.98
C ALA A 162 2.08 13.13 -9.14
N THR A 163 3.22 12.92 -9.81
CA THR A 163 3.63 13.72 -10.98
C THR A 163 2.64 13.54 -12.14
N GLN A 164 2.20 12.31 -12.40
CA GLN A 164 1.23 12.03 -13.47
C GLN A 164 -0.13 12.66 -13.18
N LEU A 165 -0.61 12.60 -11.94
CA LEU A 165 -1.85 13.27 -11.53
C LEU A 165 -1.75 14.77 -11.71
N ALA A 166 -0.67 15.40 -11.24
CA ALA A 166 -0.44 16.83 -11.39
C ALA A 166 -0.39 17.26 -12.88
N LYS A 167 0.31 16.48 -13.72
CA LYS A 167 0.34 16.72 -15.17
C LYS A 167 -1.05 16.62 -15.78
N ASN A 168 -1.83 15.58 -15.45
CA ASN A 168 -3.18 15.41 -15.97
C ASN A 168 -4.13 16.54 -15.52
N MET A 169 -4.00 17.01 -14.28
CA MET A 169 -4.77 18.17 -13.78
C MET A 169 -4.52 19.43 -14.62
N VAL A 170 -3.26 19.65 -14.98
CA VAL A 170 -2.83 20.85 -15.71
C VAL A 170 -3.11 20.72 -17.20
N THR A 171 -2.86 19.56 -17.81
CA THR A 171 -2.83 19.41 -19.28
C THR A 171 -4.05 18.72 -19.88
N LYS A 172 -4.76 17.86 -19.11
CA LYS A 172 -5.89 17.07 -19.61
C LYS A 172 -7.25 17.53 -19.09
N TRP A 173 -7.31 17.91 -17.80
CA TRP A 173 -8.59 18.16 -17.13
C TRP A 173 -8.94 19.64 -16.95
N GLY A 174 -8.08 20.54 -17.45
CA GLY A 174 -8.34 21.99 -17.41
C GLY A 174 -8.48 22.56 -16.00
N LEU A 175 -7.75 22.00 -15.02
CA LEU A 175 -7.85 22.37 -13.61
C LEU A 175 -6.80 23.42 -13.17
N SER A 176 -5.99 23.94 -14.12
CA SER A 176 -5.11 25.09 -13.88
C SER A 176 -5.84 26.39 -14.21
N GLU A 177 -5.78 27.36 -13.29
CA GLU A 177 -6.39 28.69 -13.51
C GLU A 177 -5.64 29.51 -14.57
N LYS A 178 -4.31 29.32 -14.68
CA LYS A 178 -3.49 30.06 -15.65
C LYS A 178 -3.59 29.52 -17.08
N LEU A 179 -3.78 28.20 -17.21
CA LEU A 179 -3.90 27.56 -18.51
C LEU A 179 -5.33 27.43 -18.99
N GLY A 180 -6.32 27.57 -18.08
CA GLY A 180 -7.74 27.49 -18.39
C GLY A 180 -8.21 26.07 -18.75
N PRO A 181 -9.48 25.92 -19.17
CA PRO A 181 -10.08 24.63 -19.48
C PRO A 181 -9.73 24.20 -20.91
N LEU A 182 -8.46 24.08 -21.21
CA LEU A 182 -7.93 23.62 -22.48
C LEU A 182 -7.18 22.31 -22.33
N MET A 183 -7.18 21.47 -23.34
CA MET A 183 -6.44 20.23 -23.39
C MET A 183 -5.12 20.44 -24.15
N TYR A 184 -4.01 20.25 -23.45
CA TYR A 184 -2.63 20.37 -23.97
C TYR A 184 -1.94 19.02 -24.11
N ALA A 185 -2.55 17.92 -23.63
CA ALA A 185 -2.00 16.59 -23.74
C ALA A 185 -2.18 16.09 -25.17
N GLU A 186 -1.12 15.55 -25.76
CA GLU A 186 -1.24 14.74 -26.97
C GLU A 186 -2.02 13.47 -26.62
N GLU A 187 -2.99 13.08 -27.46
CA GLU A 187 -3.54 11.74 -27.41
C GLU A 187 -2.39 10.80 -27.75
N GLU A 188 -2.08 9.87 -26.84
CA GLU A 188 -1.25 8.72 -27.16
C GLU A 188 -2.03 7.94 -28.24
N GLY A 189 -1.77 8.23 -29.50
CA GLY A 189 -2.38 7.52 -30.60
C GLY A 189 -2.11 6.03 -30.41
N GLU A 190 -3.15 5.22 -30.45
CA GLU A 190 -3.03 3.76 -30.43
C GLU A 190 -1.97 3.37 -31.46
N VAL A 191 -0.90 2.72 -30.98
CA VAL A 191 0.16 2.17 -31.84
C VAL A 191 -0.43 1.02 -32.60
N PHE A 192 -1.14 1.36 -33.68
CA PHE A 192 -1.64 0.38 -34.63
C PHE A 192 -0.50 -0.02 -35.57
N LEU A 193 0.06 -1.19 -35.33
CA LEU A 193 0.99 -1.92 -36.20
C LEU A 193 2.18 -1.11 -36.75
N GLY A 194 3.23 -0.95 -35.90
CA GLY A 194 4.60 -0.92 -36.41
C GLY A 194 5.06 0.30 -37.21
N ARG A 195 4.29 1.37 -37.30
CA ARG A 195 4.73 2.65 -37.85
C ARG A 195 5.01 3.65 -36.73
N SER A 196 6.22 3.64 -36.27
CA SER A 196 6.85 4.79 -35.65
C SER A 196 7.02 5.85 -36.72
N MET A 197 6.00 6.65 -36.95
CA MET A 197 6.15 7.87 -37.77
C MET A 197 6.55 9.03 -36.87
N GLY A 198 7.78 9.40 -37.02
CA GLY A 198 8.35 10.74 -37.04
C GLY A 198 7.94 11.68 -35.90
N SER A 199 8.97 12.18 -35.19
CA SER A 199 9.00 13.41 -34.36
C SER A 199 7.63 13.87 -33.89
N GLN A 200 7.26 13.55 -32.65
CA GLN A 200 6.22 14.24 -31.89
C GLN A 200 6.54 15.75 -31.94
N HIS A 201 5.95 16.46 -32.86
CA HIS A 201 5.89 17.91 -32.75
C HIS A 201 4.92 18.20 -31.60
N SER A 202 5.46 18.61 -30.46
CA SER A 202 4.65 19.22 -29.42
C SER A 202 3.85 20.37 -30.05
N ASN A 203 2.55 20.23 -30.12
CA ASN A 203 1.65 21.27 -30.64
C ASN A 203 1.56 22.50 -29.72
N VAL A 204 2.44 22.56 -28.71
CA VAL A 204 2.45 23.55 -27.66
C VAL A 204 3.63 24.48 -27.86
N SER A 205 3.43 25.80 -27.81
CA SER A 205 4.51 26.79 -27.90
C SER A 205 5.48 26.64 -26.72
N ALA A 206 6.76 27.07 -26.92
CA ALA A 206 7.77 26.99 -25.86
C ALA A 206 7.34 27.75 -24.57
N ASP A 207 6.59 28.83 -24.69
CA ASP A 207 6.15 29.61 -23.54
C ASP A 207 5.00 28.88 -22.81
N THR A 208 4.10 28.24 -23.54
CA THR A 208 3.05 27.40 -22.94
C THR A 208 3.64 26.16 -22.25
N ALA A 209 4.67 25.53 -22.84
CA ALA A 209 5.37 24.41 -22.21
C ALA A 209 6.02 24.80 -20.87
N LYS A 210 6.70 25.96 -20.83
CA LYS A 210 7.27 26.50 -19.58
C LYS A 210 6.18 26.79 -18.54
N LEU A 211 5.03 27.32 -18.98
CA LEU A 211 3.90 27.58 -18.08
C LEU A 211 3.32 26.28 -17.52
N ILE A 212 3.19 25.23 -18.34
CA ILE A 212 2.77 23.89 -17.88
C ILE A 212 3.73 23.36 -16.81
N ASP A 213 5.05 23.39 -17.08
CA ASP A 213 6.06 22.94 -16.13
C ASP A 213 6.01 23.73 -14.81
N SER A 214 5.82 25.05 -14.88
CA SER A 214 5.67 25.92 -13.71
C SER A 214 4.42 25.58 -12.88
N GLU A 215 3.27 25.34 -13.55
CA GLU A 215 2.02 25.01 -12.88
C GLU A 215 2.09 23.61 -12.21
N VAL A 216 2.64 22.61 -12.92
CA VAL A 216 2.84 21.25 -12.36
C VAL A 216 3.77 21.33 -11.15
N ARG A 217 4.87 22.07 -11.24
CA ARG A 217 5.82 22.24 -10.13
C ARG A 217 5.16 22.93 -8.95
N SER A 218 4.44 24.02 -9.17
CA SER A 218 3.73 24.76 -8.12
C SER A 218 2.71 23.91 -7.40
N LEU A 219 1.96 23.08 -8.14
CA LEU A 219 0.97 22.15 -7.57
C LEU A 219 1.65 21.09 -6.69
N ILE A 220 2.75 20.50 -7.17
CA ILE A 220 3.51 19.50 -6.42
C ILE A 220 4.11 20.11 -5.15
N ASP A 221 4.75 21.29 -5.26
CA ASP A 221 5.38 21.96 -4.12
C ASP A 221 4.34 22.33 -3.05
N HIS A 222 3.12 22.76 -3.47
CA HIS A 222 1.99 23.00 -2.57
C HIS A 222 1.55 21.73 -1.85
N CYS A 223 1.32 20.62 -2.59
CA CYS A 223 0.90 19.35 -2.00
C CYS A 223 1.97 18.78 -1.06
N TYR A 224 3.24 18.85 -1.44
CA TYR A 224 4.37 18.40 -0.63
C TYR A 224 4.46 19.21 0.68
N GLY A 225 4.36 20.54 0.59
CA GLY A 225 4.37 21.43 1.75
C GLY A 225 3.19 21.16 2.71
N THR A 226 2.00 20.95 2.16
CA THR A 226 0.80 20.60 2.93
C THR A 226 0.97 19.25 3.65
N ALA A 227 1.43 18.22 2.98
CA ALA A 227 1.68 16.92 3.58
C ALA A 227 2.78 16.97 4.66
N LYS A 228 3.84 17.78 4.42
CA LYS A 228 4.92 17.99 5.39
C LYS A 228 4.42 18.66 6.66
N GLN A 229 3.56 19.66 6.53
CA GLN A 229 2.96 20.33 7.69
C GLN A 229 2.06 19.38 8.47
N ILE A 230 1.21 18.60 7.77
CA ILE A 230 0.32 17.61 8.41
C ILE A 230 1.14 16.61 9.24
N LEU A 231 2.23 16.07 8.70
CA LEU A 231 3.07 15.11 9.42
C LEU A 231 3.84 15.74 10.56
N ALA A 232 4.29 17.00 10.42
CA ALA A 232 4.95 17.74 11.50
C ALA A 232 4.01 17.98 12.68
N ASP A 233 2.76 18.36 12.40
CA ASP A 233 1.74 18.61 13.42
C ASP A 233 1.21 17.32 14.10
N ASN A 234 1.47 16.15 13.50
CA ASN A 234 1.02 14.85 13.99
C ASN A 234 2.18 13.85 14.18
N ARG A 235 3.36 14.35 14.55
CA ARG A 235 4.56 13.51 14.70
C ARG A 235 4.37 12.41 15.75
N ASP A 236 3.70 12.70 16.83
CA ASP A 236 3.36 11.74 17.89
C ASP A 236 2.52 10.57 17.35
N LYS A 237 1.56 10.86 16.48
CA LYS A 237 0.73 9.83 15.84
C LYS A 237 1.50 9.04 14.81
N LEU A 238 2.45 9.67 14.10
CA LEU A 238 3.34 8.99 13.15
C LEU A 238 4.21 7.96 13.87
N ASP A 239 4.81 8.34 14.99
CA ASP A 239 5.64 7.45 15.80
C ASP A 239 4.79 6.30 16.38
N LEU A 240 3.62 6.60 16.95
CA LEU A 240 2.70 5.60 17.49
C LEU A 240 2.20 4.60 16.43
N MET A 241 1.92 5.09 15.22
CA MET A 241 1.49 4.23 14.10
C MET A 241 2.62 3.33 13.61
N ALA A 242 3.84 3.84 13.50
CA ALA A 242 5.01 3.06 13.14
C ALA A 242 5.29 1.96 14.17
N GLU A 243 5.21 2.27 15.47
CA GLU A 243 5.34 1.28 16.55
C GLU A 243 4.24 0.20 16.49
N ALA A 244 3.00 0.59 16.21
CA ALA A 244 1.90 -0.35 16.04
C ALA A 244 2.13 -1.28 14.84
N LEU A 245 2.63 -0.76 13.72
CA LEU A 245 2.99 -1.55 12.54
C LEU A 245 4.15 -2.50 12.81
N MET A 246 5.18 -2.06 13.54
CA MET A 246 6.27 -2.94 13.97
C MET A 246 5.78 -4.08 14.85
N LYS A 247 4.78 -3.84 15.69
CA LYS A 247 4.23 -4.81 16.62
C LYS A 247 3.25 -5.79 15.99
N TYR A 248 2.32 -5.27 15.16
CA TYR A 248 1.19 -6.04 14.62
C TYR A 248 1.37 -6.42 13.15
N GLU A 249 2.34 -5.83 12.45
CA GLU A 249 2.63 -5.97 11.02
C GLU A 249 1.49 -5.49 10.10
N THR A 250 0.26 -5.44 10.60
CA THR A 250 -0.93 -4.93 9.92
C THR A 250 -1.87 -4.30 10.94
N ILE A 251 -2.38 -3.13 10.63
CA ILE A 251 -3.38 -2.41 11.44
C ILE A 251 -4.62 -2.10 10.58
N ASP A 252 -5.78 -2.20 11.19
CA ASP A 252 -7.08 -1.93 10.57
C ASP A 252 -7.58 -0.50 10.87
N ALA A 253 -8.74 -0.15 10.29
CA ALA A 253 -9.34 1.16 10.45
C ALA A 253 -9.64 1.52 11.93
N GLU A 254 -10.08 0.53 12.75
CA GLU A 254 -10.38 0.79 14.17
C GLU A 254 -9.11 1.13 14.97
N GLN A 255 -8.00 0.44 14.68
CA GLN A 255 -6.70 0.72 15.30
C GLN A 255 -6.14 2.06 14.84
N ILE A 256 -6.33 2.40 13.57
CA ILE A 256 -5.94 3.71 13.02
C ILE A 256 -6.74 4.83 13.70
N ASP A 257 -8.04 4.65 13.91
CA ASP A 257 -8.88 5.62 14.61
C ASP A 257 -8.45 5.81 16.08
N ASP A 258 -8.07 4.74 16.78
CA ASP A 258 -7.49 4.84 18.14
C ASP A 258 -6.22 5.71 18.13
N ILE A 259 -5.30 5.45 17.19
CA ILE A 259 -4.04 6.21 17.05
C ILE A 259 -4.32 7.69 16.73
N MET A 260 -5.22 7.94 15.77
CA MET A 260 -5.59 9.30 15.39
C MET A 260 -6.26 10.08 16.54
N ALA A 261 -6.90 9.37 17.47
CA ALA A 261 -7.42 9.95 18.72
C ALA A 261 -6.36 10.09 19.83
N GLY A 262 -5.08 9.78 19.55
CA GLY A 262 -3.99 9.84 20.53
C GLY A 262 -4.04 8.72 21.58
N LYS A 263 -4.70 7.60 21.26
CA LYS A 263 -4.83 6.43 22.14
C LYS A 263 -3.94 5.30 21.68
N PRO A 264 -3.43 4.45 22.58
CA PRO A 264 -2.78 3.21 22.16
C PRO A 264 -3.75 2.35 21.34
N PRO A 265 -3.30 1.78 20.21
CA PRO A 265 -4.17 0.96 19.38
C PRO A 265 -4.57 -0.31 20.11
N ARG A 266 -5.82 -0.72 19.99
CA ARG A 266 -6.33 -2.00 20.48
C ARG A 266 -5.58 -3.15 19.84
N ALA A 267 -5.43 -4.27 20.55
CA ALA A 267 -4.84 -5.47 19.94
C ALA A 267 -5.82 -6.04 18.88
N PRO A 268 -5.29 -6.58 17.74
CA PRO A 268 -6.12 -7.30 16.79
C PRO A 268 -6.85 -8.48 17.46
N LYS A 269 -8.09 -8.80 17.03
CA LYS A 269 -8.95 -9.82 17.66
C LYS A 269 -8.30 -11.19 17.79
N ASP A 270 -7.44 -11.56 16.86
CA ASP A 270 -6.75 -12.87 16.82
C ASP A 270 -5.25 -12.78 17.10
N TRP A 271 -4.80 -11.66 17.69
CA TRP A 271 -3.37 -11.45 17.90
C TRP A 271 -2.86 -12.24 19.12
N THR A 272 -1.88 -13.11 18.90
CA THR A 272 -1.10 -13.74 19.94
C THR A 272 0.32 -13.21 19.88
N PRO A 273 0.92 -12.79 21.02
CA PRO A 273 2.33 -12.37 21.04
C PRO A 273 3.21 -13.48 20.46
N ARG A 274 4.03 -13.16 19.47
CA ARG A 274 5.10 -14.08 19.06
C ARG A 274 6.06 -14.18 20.24
N ASN A 275 6.12 -15.34 20.91
CA ASN A 275 7.21 -15.60 21.84
C ASN A 275 8.51 -15.48 21.04
N PRO A 276 9.50 -14.68 21.50
CA PRO A 276 10.81 -14.72 20.91
C PRO A 276 11.27 -16.17 20.99
N SER A 277 11.41 -16.83 19.83
CA SER A 277 11.96 -18.18 19.75
C SER A 277 13.30 -18.16 20.49
N VAL A 278 13.36 -18.86 21.62
CA VAL A 278 14.60 -19.16 22.29
C VAL A 278 15.51 -19.78 21.24
N GLY A 279 16.57 -19.05 20.87
CA GLY A 279 17.56 -19.50 19.91
C GLY A 279 18.00 -20.89 20.30
N GLY A 280 17.89 -21.85 19.36
CA GLY A 280 18.27 -23.22 19.57
C GLY A 280 19.70 -23.31 20.07
N GLY A 281 19.83 -23.55 21.38
CA GLY A 281 21.05 -24.00 21.99
C GLY A 281 21.38 -25.34 21.36
N GLY A 282 22.45 -25.38 20.60
CA GLY A 282 23.01 -26.61 20.06
C GLY A 282 23.28 -27.59 21.17
N ASN A 283 22.51 -28.65 21.20
CA ASN A 283 22.80 -29.81 22.04
C ASN A 283 23.86 -30.65 21.31
N GLY A 284 25.13 -30.51 21.74
CA GLY A 284 26.22 -31.37 21.32
C GLY A 284 26.01 -32.78 21.86
N GLY A 285 25.36 -33.61 21.04
CA GLY A 285 25.29 -35.05 21.27
C GLY A 285 26.58 -35.67 20.74
N GLY A 286 27.49 -36.06 21.67
CA GLY A 286 28.66 -36.87 21.37
C GLY A 286 28.21 -38.24 20.85
N GLY A 287 28.37 -38.46 19.54
CA GLY A 287 28.26 -39.76 18.92
C GLY A 287 29.58 -40.50 19.10
N ALA A 288 29.55 -41.57 19.88
CA ALA A 288 30.67 -42.50 20.02
C ALA A 288 31.03 -43.10 18.65
N VAL A 289 32.28 -42.96 18.25
CA VAL A 289 32.88 -43.63 17.12
C VAL A 289 33.02 -45.11 17.43
N ALA A 290 32.25 -45.99 16.80
CA ALA A 290 32.50 -47.40 16.79
C ALA A 290 33.69 -47.69 15.86
N THR A 291 34.78 -48.22 16.38
CA THR A 291 35.90 -48.72 15.60
C THR A 291 35.61 -50.14 15.07
N ASP A 292 35.50 -50.26 13.77
CA ASP A 292 35.49 -51.56 13.09
C ASP A 292 36.88 -52.21 13.12
N PRO A 293 36.99 -53.55 13.37
CA PRO A 293 38.24 -54.24 13.34
C PRO A 293 38.71 -54.52 11.91
N ALA A 294 40.02 -54.37 11.69
CA ALA A 294 40.68 -54.61 10.39
C ALA A 294 40.58 -56.09 9.96
N PRO A 295 40.45 -56.38 8.61
CA PRO A 295 40.52 -57.73 8.11
C PRO A 295 41.97 -58.21 8.04
N ASN A 296 42.21 -59.45 8.53
CA ASN A 296 43.45 -60.20 8.45
C ASN A 296 43.86 -60.50 6.98
N ALA A 297 45.14 -60.29 6.74
CA ALA A 297 45.82 -60.77 5.54
C ALA A 297 46.06 -62.30 5.58
N ALA A 298 45.75 -62.97 4.52
CA ALA A 298 46.42 -64.18 4.07
C ALA A 298 46.31 -64.22 2.54
#